data_ee3ce13fc823878faf1f93f5b7bc1e48
#
_entry.id   ee3ce13fc823878faf1f93f5b7bc1e48
#
_cell.length_a   1.000
_cell.length_b   1.000
_cell.length_c   1.000
_cell.angle_alpha   90.00
_cell.angle_beta   90.00
_cell.angle_gamma   90.00
#
_symmetry.space_group_name_H-M   'P 1'
#
loop_
_entity.id
_entity.type
_entity.pdbx_description
1 polymer ?
#
loop_
_entity_poly.entity_id
_entity_poly.type
_entity_poly.pdbx_seq_one_letter_code
_entity_poly.pdbx_strand_id
1 'polypeptide(L)'
;MLLQRNMTKMQPASDAHHHDHAHDHEHGLCQHAHDHSRHAATGLARAEKVCRERGLRLTPIRRKALEALYSDHKPVGAYDLADRISPPGGRRLAPISIYRALDFLVEQGFVHRLSSRNAFIACPHGHGANEAVAFLICEVCGGVDEDASPAMRQAIRGMAEGRHFQTSYQVVEIVGRCEHCRDAGARSDQLALQA
;
A
#
# COMPACT_ATOMS: atom_id res chain seq x y z
N MET A 1 39.59 -57.83 -11.26
CA MET A 1 38.14 -57.51 -11.41
C MET A 1 37.98 -56.03 -11.17
N LEU A 2 37.59 -55.32 -12.24
CA LEU A 2 37.64 -53.86 -12.39
C LEU A 2 36.42 -53.23 -11.73
N LEU A 3 36.65 -52.25 -10.82
CA LEU A 3 35.63 -51.39 -10.27
C LEU A 3 35.53 -50.13 -11.16
N GLN A 4 34.45 -50.03 -11.92
CA GLN A 4 34.11 -48.83 -12.70
C GLN A 4 33.59 -47.74 -11.79
N ARG A 5 34.29 -46.60 -11.76
CA ARG A 5 33.82 -45.36 -11.15
C ARG A 5 32.85 -44.66 -12.10
N ASN A 6 31.60 -44.53 -11.70
CA ASN A 6 30.63 -43.63 -12.32
C ASN A 6 30.94 -42.20 -11.92
N MET A 7 31.46 -41.42 -12.85
CA MET A 7 31.55 -39.96 -12.76
C MET A 7 30.22 -39.37 -13.20
N THR A 8 29.37 -38.96 -12.22
CA THR A 8 28.21 -38.17 -12.50
C THR A 8 28.64 -36.74 -12.82
N LYS A 9 28.42 -36.34 -14.05
CA LYS A 9 28.61 -34.97 -14.56
C LYS A 9 27.63 -34.03 -13.82
N MET A 10 28.18 -33.11 -13.02
CA MET A 10 27.44 -31.93 -12.56
C MET A 10 27.29 -30.97 -13.74
N GLN A 11 26.04 -30.73 -14.14
CA GLN A 11 25.68 -29.63 -15.03
C GLN A 11 25.65 -28.31 -14.23
N PRO A 12 26.16 -27.20 -14.78
CA PRO A 12 26.02 -25.91 -14.14
C PRO A 12 24.58 -25.41 -14.30
N ALA A 13 24.02 -24.89 -13.22
CA ALA A 13 22.77 -24.16 -13.22
C ALA A 13 22.94 -22.88 -14.05
N SER A 14 22.24 -22.80 -15.14
CA SER A 14 22.12 -21.63 -15.99
C SER A 14 20.95 -20.75 -15.52
N ASP A 15 21.21 -19.47 -15.62
CA ASP A 15 20.29 -18.38 -15.86
C ASP A 15 19.48 -17.85 -14.68
N ALA A 16 20.14 -16.94 -13.96
CA ALA A 16 19.48 -15.82 -13.32
C ALA A 16 18.92 -14.91 -14.44
N HIS A 17 17.62 -14.94 -14.67
CA HIS A 17 16.94 -13.93 -15.49
C HIS A 17 17.01 -12.58 -14.75
N HIS A 18 17.99 -11.77 -15.10
CA HIS A 18 17.96 -10.34 -14.89
C HIS A 18 16.86 -9.79 -15.79
N HIS A 19 15.71 -9.48 -15.22
CA HIS A 19 14.76 -8.59 -15.86
C HIS A 19 15.32 -7.17 -15.75
N ASP A 20 16.05 -6.75 -16.77
CA ASP A 20 16.31 -5.34 -17.05
C ASP A 20 14.97 -4.67 -17.36
N HIS A 21 14.33 -4.13 -16.33
CA HIS A 21 13.26 -3.16 -16.52
C HIS A 21 13.92 -1.84 -16.91
N ALA A 22 14.05 -1.60 -18.22
CA ALA A 22 14.25 -0.26 -18.74
C ALA A 22 13.05 0.60 -18.32
N HIS A 23 13.23 1.41 -17.30
CA HIS A 23 12.23 2.37 -16.85
C HIS A 23 12.31 3.59 -17.77
N ASP A 24 11.39 3.65 -18.73
CA ASP A 24 11.04 4.89 -19.43
C ASP A 24 10.46 5.85 -18.38
N HIS A 25 11.28 6.79 -17.94
CA HIS A 25 10.88 7.88 -17.06
C HIS A 25 10.09 8.92 -17.86
N GLU A 26 8.81 8.67 -18.07
CA GLU A 26 7.89 9.75 -18.40
C GLU A 26 7.73 10.65 -17.18
N HIS A 27 8.04 11.92 -17.38
CA HIS A 27 8.12 12.97 -16.37
C HIS A 27 6.83 13.10 -15.54
N GLY A 28 6.91 12.91 -14.23
CA GLY A 28 6.00 13.53 -13.28
C GLY A 28 5.35 12.66 -12.21
N LEU A 29 5.33 11.34 -12.29
CA LEU A 29 4.67 10.49 -11.29
C LEU A 29 5.68 9.60 -10.57
N CYS A 30 5.67 9.63 -9.24
CA CYS A 30 6.42 8.68 -8.44
C CYS A 30 5.85 7.27 -8.66
N GLN A 31 6.68 6.24 -8.50
CA GLN A 31 6.31 4.83 -8.70
C GLN A 31 5.06 4.41 -7.89
N HIS A 32 4.86 5.04 -6.73
CA HIS A 32 3.64 4.93 -5.91
C HIS A 32 2.32 5.14 -6.70
N ALA A 33 2.30 6.05 -7.68
CA ALA A 33 1.11 6.35 -8.47
C ALA A 33 0.72 5.22 -9.43
N HIS A 34 1.72 4.53 -9.98
CA HIS A 34 1.49 3.45 -10.95
C HIS A 34 0.93 2.19 -10.28
N ASP A 35 1.34 1.88 -9.06
CA ASP A 35 0.90 0.68 -8.37
C ASP A 35 -0.56 0.76 -7.93
N HIS A 36 -1.01 1.90 -7.41
CA HIS A 36 -2.39 2.07 -6.96
C HIS A 36 -3.42 1.97 -8.08
N SER A 37 -3.18 2.56 -9.24
CA SER A 37 -4.12 2.51 -10.37
C SER A 37 -4.27 1.09 -10.96
N ARG A 38 -3.20 0.30 -10.99
CA ARG A 38 -3.22 -1.09 -11.45
C ARG A 38 -4.06 -1.99 -10.55
N HIS A 39 -4.10 -1.68 -9.26
CA HIS A 39 -4.77 -2.52 -8.26
C HIS A 39 -6.24 -2.14 -8.02
N ALA A 40 -6.73 -1.01 -8.55
CA ALA A 40 -8.08 -0.52 -8.30
C ALA A 40 -9.16 -1.53 -8.69
N ALA A 41 -9.13 -2.04 -9.92
CA ALA A 41 -10.14 -3.00 -10.40
C ALA A 41 -10.08 -4.32 -9.62
N THR A 42 -8.87 -4.83 -9.36
CA THR A 42 -8.65 -6.05 -8.60
C THR A 42 -9.07 -5.89 -7.14
N GLY A 43 -8.77 -4.74 -6.53
CA GLY A 43 -9.11 -4.43 -5.15
C GLY A 43 -10.62 -4.32 -4.93
N LEU A 44 -11.34 -3.66 -5.85
CA LEU A 44 -12.79 -3.58 -5.81
C LEU A 44 -13.46 -4.95 -5.98
N ALA A 45 -13.02 -5.74 -6.96
CA ALA A 45 -13.53 -7.09 -7.18
C ALA A 45 -13.30 -7.99 -5.96
N ARG A 46 -12.13 -7.85 -5.30
CA ARG A 46 -11.83 -8.54 -4.04
C ARG A 46 -12.78 -8.11 -2.93
N ALA A 47 -13.00 -6.81 -2.73
CA ALA A 47 -13.90 -6.30 -1.70
C ALA A 47 -15.33 -6.82 -1.90
N GLU A 48 -15.83 -6.85 -3.14
CA GLU A 48 -17.12 -7.42 -3.49
C GLU A 48 -17.21 -8.93 -3.18
N LYS A 49 -16.16 -9.67 -3.53
CA LYS A 49 -16.07 -11.12 -3.25
C LYS A 49 -16.08 -11.39 -1.75
N VAL A 50 -15.22 -10.73 -0.98
CA VAL A 50 -15.10 -10.91 0.47
C VAL A 50 -16.40 -10.51 1.17
N CYS A 51 -17.02 -9.40 0.79
CA CYS A 51 -18.32 -9.01 1.33
C CYS A 51 -19.41 -10.07 1.08
N ARG A 52 -19.46 -10.61 -0.12
CA ARG A 52 -20.40 -11.69 -0.49
C ARG A 52 -20.17 -12.96 0.33
N GLU A 53 -18.93 -13.38 0.47
CA GLU A 53 -18.55 -14.59 1.23
C GLU A 53 -18.85 -14.47 2.73
N ARG A 54 -18.73 -13.26 3.29
CA ARG A 54 -18.99 -12.97 4.71
C ARG A 54 -20.43 -12.54 4.99
N GLY A 55 -21.30 -12.50 4.00
CA GLY A 55 -22.69 -12.00 4.15
C GLY A 55 -22.75 -10.50 4.48
N LEU A 56 -21.71 -9.75 4.14
CA LEU A 56 -21.62 -8.30 4.38
C LEU A 56 -22.12 -7.52 3.17
N ARG A 57 -22.64 -6.30 3.42
CA ARG A 57 -23.12 -5.44 2.34
C ARG A 57 -22.13 -4.34 2.02
N LEU A 58 -21.56 -4.37 0.81
CA LEU A 58 -20.82 -3.25 0.24
C LEU A 58 -21.82 -2.24 -0.33
N THR A 59 -22.27 -1.30 0.53
CA THR A 59 -23.27 -0.27 0.14
C THR A 59 -22.69 0.69 -0.92
N PRO A 60 -23.55 1.42 -1.67
CA PRO A 60 -23.07 2.36 -2.68
C PRO A 60 -22.05 3.40 -2.16
N ILE A 61 -22.23 3.89 -0.93
CA ILE A 61 -21.31 4.85 -0.31
C ILE A 61 -19.95 4.19 0.01
N ARG A 62 -19.95 2.96 0.54
CA ARG A 62 -18.71 2.19 0.81
C ARG A 62 -17.95 1.91 -0.47
N ARG A 63 -18.67 1.51 -1.53
CA ARG A 63 -18.07 1.27 -2.85
C ARG A 63 -17.44 2.54 -3.41
N LYS A 64 -18.19 3.66 -3.47
CA LYS A 64 -17.67 4.94 -3.96
C LYS A 64 -16.46 5.44 -3.16
N ALA A 65 -16.50 5.28 -1.83
CA ALA A 65 -15.37 5.63 -0.97
C ALA A 65 -14.12 4.82 -1.33
N LEU A 66 -14.27 3.51 -1.51
CA LEU A 66 -13.16 2.63 -1.89
C LEU A 66 -12.64 2.93 -3.30
N GLU A 67 -13.52 3.18 -4.27
CA GLU A 67 -13.15 3.61 -5.62
C GLU A 67 -12.35 4.91 -5.61
N ALA A 68 -12.80 5.91 -4.85
CA ALA A 68 -12.11 7.19 -4.73
C ALA A 68 -10.74 7.08 -4.04
N LEU A 69 -10.59 6.17 -3.08
CA LEU A 69 -9.30 5.90 -2.45
C LEU A 69 -8.33 5.16 -3.37
N TYR A 70 -8.82 4.29 -4.27
CA TYR A 70 -7.99 3.65 -5.28
C TYR A 70 -7.58 4.59 -6.42
N SER A 71 -8.30 5.68 -6.65
CA SER A 71 -7.96 6.64 -7.73
C SER A 71 -6.77 7.54 -7.38
N ASP A 72 -6.31 7.52 -6.14
CA ASP A 72 -5.19 8.34 -5.67
C ASP A 72 -4.11 7.47 -5.02
N HIS A 73 -2.85 7.86 -5.20
CA HIS A 73 -1.70 7.24 -4.55
C HIS A 73 -1.32 7.94 -3.24
N LYS A 74 -2.07 8.98 -2.88
CA LYS A 74 -1.88 9.74 -1.65
C LYS A 74 -2.99 9.40 -0.66
N PRO A 75 -2.67 9.41 0.63
CA PRO A 75 -3.69 9.29 1.65
C PRO A 75 -4.71 10.42 1.56
N VAL A 76 -5.98 10.08 1.71
CA VAL A 76 -7.10 11.03 1.58
C VAL A 76 -7.78 11.22 2.94
N GLY A 77 -7.95 12.47 3.36
CA GLY A 77 -8.72 12.83 4.55
C GLY A 77 -10.21 12.52 4.39
N ALA A 78 -10.92 12.27 5.49
CA ALA A 78 -12.34 11.94 5.43
C ALA A 78 -13.20 13.06 4.82
N TYR A 79 -12.85 14.31 5.05
CA TYR A 79 -13.56 15.46 4.48
C TYR A 79 -13.32 15.60 2.98
N ASP A 80 -12.07 15.44 2.52
CA ASP A 80 -11.73 15.47 1.11
C ASP A 80 -12.40 14.31 0.36
N LEU A 81 -12.45 13.13 0.99
CA LEU A 81 -13.18 11.99 0.45
C LEU A 81 -14.67 12.28 0.32
N ALA A 82 -15.28 12.92 1.33
CA ALA A 82 -16.68 13.34 1.29
C ALA A 82 -16.96 14.25 0.08
N ASP A 83 -16.09 15.20 -0.18
CA ASP A 83 -16.21 16.11 -1.31
C ASP A 83 -16.07 15.39 -2.66
N ARG A 84 -15.10 14.48 -2.78
CA ARG A 84 -14.87 13.70 -4.02
C ARG A 84 -16.04 12.81 -4.41
N ILE A 85 -16.73 12.18 -3.42
CA ILE A 85 -17.80 11.22 -3.70
C ILE A 85 -19.21 11.81 -3.63
N SER A 86 -19.34 13.09 -3.24
CA SER A 86 -20.61 13.80 -3.25
C SER A 86 -21.06 14.09 -4.69
N PRO A 87 -22.39 14.03 -4.98
CA PRO A 87 -22.88 14.31 -6.32
C PRO A 87 -22.57 15.76 -6.73
N PRO A 88 -22.15 16.02 -7.97
CA PRO A 88 -21.99 17.38 -8.48
C PRO A 88 -23.29 18.17 -8.35
N GLY A 89 -23.25 19.36 -7.72
CA GLY A 89 -24.46 20.19 -7.50
C GLY A 89 -25.50 19.61 -6.54
N GLY A 90 -25.22 18.45 -5.95
CA GLY A 90 -26.11 17.78 -4.99
C GLY A 90 -25.78 18.12 -3.53
N ARG A 91 -26.61 17.59 -2.62
CA ARG A 91 -26.35 17.72 -1.18
C ARG A 91 -25.08 16.97 -0.80
N ARG A 92 -24.17 17.66 -0.11
CA ARG A 92 -22.95 17.06 0.46
C ARG A 92 -23.31 15.89 1.38
N LEU A 93 -22.55 14.82 1.29
CA LEU A 93 -22.75 13.66 2.17
C LEU A 93 -22.45 14.04 3.62
N ALA A 94 -23.30 13.56 4.53
CA ALA A 94 -23.10 13.82 5.95
C ALA A 94 -21.77 13.18 6.43
N PRO A 95 -20.93 13.91 7.18
CA PRO A 95 -19.63 13.40 7.66
C PRO A 95 -19.75 12.05 8.37
N ILE A 96 -20.78 11.85 9.17
CA ILE A 96 -21.02 10.59 9.88
C ILE A 96 -21.17 9.40 8.92
N SER A 97 -21.75 9.62 7.74
CA SER A 97 -21.91 8.56 6.74
C SER A 97 -20.56 8.16 6.11
N ILE A 98 -19.67 9.13 5.96
CA ILE A 98 -18.30 8.88 5.45
C ILE A 98 -17.50 8.10 6.49
N TYR A 99 -17.51 8.53 7.75
CA TYR A 99 -16.79 7.82 8.82
C TYR A 99 -17.30 6.39 8.99
N ARG A 100 -18.60 6.15 8.98
CA ARG A 100 -19.17 4.79 9.02
C ARG A 100 -18.77 3.93 7.80
N ALA A 101 -18.61 4.54 6.65
CA ALA A 101 -18.12 3.84 5.47
C ALA A 101 -16.63 3.49 5.61
N LEU A 102 -15.82 4.43 6.07
CA LEU A 102 -14.40 4.24 6.30
C LEU A 102 -14.13 3.22 7.41
N ASP A 103 -14.83 3.31 8.54
CA ASP A 103 -14.71 2.36 9.65
C ASP A 103 -14.97 0.93 9.16
N PHE A 104 -16.04 0.73 8.39
CA PHE A 104 -16.32 -0.57 7.78
C PHE A 104 -15.19 -1.03 6.85
N LEU A 105 -14.65 -0.15 5.99
CA LEU A 105 -13.61 -0.51 5.04
C LEU A 105 -12.29 -0.85 5.75
N VAL A 106 -11.97 -0.16 6.83
CA VAL A 106 -10.82 -0.45 7.70
C VAL A 106 -11.00 -1.78 8.43
N GLU A 107 -12.18 -2.00 9.04
CA GLU A 107 -12.51 -3.24 9.75
C GLU A 107 -12.41 -4.47 8.85
N GLN A 108 -12.79 -4.32 7.57
CA GLN A 108 -12.71 -5.42 6.61
C GLN A 108 -11.33 -5.56 5.94
N GLY A 109 -10.36 -4.69 6.24
CA GLY A 109 -9.02 -4.74 5.68
C GLY A 109 -8.94 -4.27 4.21
N PHE A 110 -9.90 -3.47 3.75
CA PHE A 110 -9.87 -2.88 2.40
C PHE A 110 -9.17 -1.52 2.37
N VAL A 111 -9.05 -0.89 3.52
CA VAL A 111 -8.49 0.45 3.70
C VAL A 111 -7.63 0.47 4.96
N HIS A 112 -6.54 1.21 4.93
CA HIS A 112 -5.73 1.51 6.11
C HIS A 112 -5.93 2.96 6.54
N ARG A 113 -5.94 3.18 7.86
CA ARG A 113 -5.90 4.51 8.44
C ARG A 113 -4.47 4.86 8.82
N LEU A 114 -3.97 5.96 8.31
CA LEU A 114 -2.68 6.53 8.68
C LEU A 114 -2.89 7.57 9.77
N SER A 115 -2.46 7.24 10.98
CA SER A 115 -2.69 8.07 12.17
C SER A 115 -1.91 9.37 12.12
N SER A 116 -0.66 9.33 11.63
CA SER A 116 0.21 10.51 11.50
C SER A 116 -0.35 11.56 10.53
N ARG A 117 -1.19 11.17 9.59
CA ARG A 117 -1.79 12.04 8.57
C ARG A 117 -3.28 12.28 8.78
N ASN A 118 -3.91 11.60 9.73
CA ASN A 118 -5.37 11.55 9.89
C ASN A 118 -6.10 11.31 8.55
N ALA A 119 -5.58 10.37 7.77
CA ALA A 119 -6.00 10.08 6.41
C ALA A 119 -6.14 8.57 6.17
N PHE A 120 -6.69 8.20 5.03
CA PHE A 120 -7.01 6.83 4.65
C PHE A 120 -6.40 6.50 3.28
N ILE A 121 -5.96 5.25 3.11
CA ILE A 121 -5.42 4.74 1.86
C ILE A 121 -5.99 3.36 1.58
N ALA A 122 -6.30 3.06 0.31
CA ALA A 122 -6.79 1.74 -0.08
C ALA A 122 -5.68 0.69 0.03
N CYS A 123 -6.01 -0.50 0.52
CA CYS A 123 -5.09 -1.64 0.61
C CYS A 123 -5.01 -2.39 -0.73
N PRO A 124 -3.89 -2.37 -1.45
CA PRO A 124 -3.76 -3.06 -2.72
C PRO A 124 -3.63 -4.59 -2.54
N HIS A 125 -3.06 -5.05 -1.42
CA HIS A 125 -2.64 -6.44 -1.23
C HIS A 125 -3.66 -7.33 -0.53
N GLY A 126 -4.64 -6.77 0.18
CA GLY A 126 -5.69 -7.56 0.85
C GLY A 126 -5.24 -8.29 2.09
N HIS A 127 -4.40 -7.65 2.86
CA HIS A 127 -4.03 -8.12 4.17
C HIS A 127 -5.25 -8.25 5.08
N GLY A 128 -5.21 -9.21 6.01
CA GLY A 128 -6.19 -9.26 7.08
C GLY A 128 -6.12 -7.99 7.94
N ALA A 129 -7.26 -7.55 8.47
CA ALA A 129 -7.32 -6.34 9.30
C ALA A 129 -6.34 -6.33 10.49
N ASN A 130 -5.88 -7.51 10.92
CA ASN A 130 -4.95 -7.70 12.03
C ASN A 130 -3.51 -8.03 11.60
N GLU A 131 -3.21 -8.01 10.30
CA GLU A 131 -1.84 -8.22 9.85
C GLU A 131 -1.00 -6.97 10.06
N ALA A 132 0.24 -7.18 10.54
CA ALA A 132 1.20 -6.10 10.69
C ALA A 132 1.65 -5.59 9.31
N VAL A 133 1.44 -4.32 9.09
CA VAL A 133 1.83 -3.61 7.88
C VAL A 133 2.59 -2.36 8.28
N ALA A 134 3.70 -2.09 7.60
CA ALA A 134 4.42 -0.82 7.71
C ALA A 134 4.13 0.06 6.51
N PHE A 135 3.96 1.35 6.76
CA PHE A 135 3.75 2.36 5.73
C PHE A 135 4.98 3.27 5.65
N LEU A 136 5.59 3.34 4.47
CA LEU A 136 6.67 4.24 4.14
C LEU A 136 6.06 5.49 3.51
N ILE A 137 6.03 6.59 4.24
CA ILE A 137 5.32 7.81 3.85
C ILE A 137 6.32 8.85 3.40
N CYS A 138 6.26 9.26 2.14
CA CYS A 138 7.11 10.34 1.64
C CYS A 138 6.57 11.71 2.06
N GLU A 139 7.40 12.48 2.77
CA GLU A 139 7.05 13.84 3.21
C GLU A 139 7.01 14.87 2.07
N VAL A 140 7.67 14.59 0.93
CA VAL A 140 7.77 15.48 -0.22
C VAL A 140 6.61 15.30 -1.19
N CYS A 141 6.40 14.09 -1.72
CA CYS A 141 5.33 13.83 -2.69
C CYS A 141 4.02 13.38 -2.03
N GLY A 142 4.04 13.00 -0.76
CA GLY A 142 2.89 12.45 -0.03
C GLY A 142 2.54 11.02 -0.41
N GLY A 143 3.31 10.37 -1.29
CA GLY A 143 3.10 8.96 -1.67
C GLY A 143 3.39 8.01 -0.52
N VAL A 144 2.76 6.85 -0.54
CA VAL A 144 2.85 5.82 0.50
C VAL A 144 3.12 4.47 -0.14
N ASP A 145 4.16 3.79 0.35
CA ASP A 145 4.42 2.38 0.06
C ASP A 145 4.02 1.53 1.25
N GLU A 146 3.56 0.33 0.96
CA GLU A 146 3.11 -0.64 1.96
C GLU A 146 4.08 -1.82 2.00
N ASP A 147 4.69 -2.07 3.15
CA ASP A 147 5.51 -3.26 3.42
C ASP A 147 4.79 -4.19 4.39
N ALA A 148 4.51 -5.41 3.93
CA ALA A 148 3.97 -6.51 4.73
C ALA A 148 4.93 -7.71 4.72
N SER A 149 6.22 -7.48 4.68
CA SER A 149 7.24 -8.54 4.62
C SER A 149 7.19 -9.45 5.84
N PRO A 150 7.49 -10.75 5.67
CA PRO A 150 7.56 -11.70 6.79
C PRO A 150 8.57 -11.26 7.85
N ALA A 151 9.70 -10.66 7.43
CA ALA A 151 10.75 -10.18 8.32
C ALA A 151 10.23 -9.08 9.27
N MET A 152 9.49 -8.11 8.74
CA MET A 152 8.88 -7.03 9.53
C MET A 152 7.87 -7.61 10.53
N ARG A 153 6.97 -8.49 10.08
CA ARG A 153 6.00 -9.15 10.97
C ARG A 153 6.66 -9.95 12.07
N GLN A 154 7.74 -10.67 11.77
CA GLN A 154 8.51 -11.42 12.77
C GLN A 154 9.18 -10.52 13.80
N ALA A 155 9.75 -9.39 13.38
CA ALA A 155 10.37 -8.42 14.28
C ALA A 155 9.36 -7.84 15.25
N ILE A 156 8.17 -7.43 14.78
CA ILE A 156 7.09 -6.89 15.63
C ILE A 156 6.62 -7.95 16.61
N ARG A 157 6.40 -9.19 16.15
CA ARG A 157 5.99 -10.31 17.01
C ARG A 157 7.03 -10.59 18.09
N GLY A 158 8.30 -10.74 17.72
CA GLY A 158 9.38 -11.00 18.67
C GLY A 158 9.53 -9.89 19.73
N MET A 159 9.30 -8.64 19.35
CA MET A 159 9.31 -7.50 20.27
C MET A 159 8.16 -7.59 21.29
N ALA A 160 6.97 -7.97 20.86
CA ALA A 160 5.81 -8.14 21.74
C ALA A 160 5.97 -9.36 22.66
N GLU A 161 6.37 -10.52 22.13
CA GLU A 161 6.59 -11.75 22.87
C GLU A 161 7.68 -11.59 23.94
N GLY A 162 8.80 -10.94 23.60
CA GLY A 162 9.89 -10.67 24.54
C GLY A 162 9.50 -9.76 25.72
N ARG A 163 8.34 -9.15 25.66
CA ARG A 163 7.77 -8.31 26.73
C ARG A 163 6.49 -8.88 27.33
N HIS A 164 6.11 -10.11 26.97
CA HIS A 164 4.84 -10.74 27.35
C HIS A 164 3.63 -9.86 27.02
N PHE A 165 3.70 -9.13 25.88
CA PHE A 165 2.68 -8.16 25.48
C PHE A 165 1.72 -8.78 24.47
N GLN A 166 0.43 -8.79 24.77
CA GLN A 166 -0.62 -9.24 23.87
C GLN A 166 -1.04 -8.10 22.93
N THR A 167 -0.67 -8.19 21.67
CA THR A 167 -1.00 -7.19 20.65
C THR A 167 -2.46 -7.34 20.22
N SER A 168 -3.24 -6.27 20.30
CA SER A 168 -4.61 -6.20 19.79
C SER A 168 -4.74 -5.37 18.51
N TYR A 169 -3.86 -4.39 18.34
CA TYR A 169 -3.79 -3.53 17.15
C TYR A 169 -2.35 -3.05 16.96
N GLN A 170 -1.93 -2.90 15.70
CA GLN A 170 -0.59 -2.44 15.38
C GLN A 170 -0.58 -1.62 14.10
N VAL A 171 0.12 -0.48 14.14
CA VAL A 171 0.42 0.36 12.98
C VAL A 171 1.89 0.76 13.06
N VAL A 172 2.59 0.64 11.95
CA VAL A 172 3.97 1.13 11.81
C VAL A 172 3.96 2.17 10.69
N GLU A 173 4.32 3.39 11.01
CA GLU A 173 4.42 4.48 10.04
C GLU A 173 5.84 5.03 10.08
N ILE A 174 6.51 5.01 8.94
CA ILE A 174 7.88 5.48 8.74
C ILE A 174 7.81 6.66 7.77
N VAL A 175 8.18 7.83 8.24
CA VAL A 175 8.15 9.07 7.46
C VAL A 175 9.55 9.41 6.98
N GLY A 176 9.69 9.75 5.69
CA GLY A 176 10.97 10.06 5.07
C GLY A 176 10.82 10.54 3.63
N ARG A 177 11.81 10.30 2.80
CA ARG A 177 11.81 10.66 1.37
C ARG A 177 11.96 9.42 0.52
N CYS A 178 11.07 9.23 -0.44
CA CYS A 178 11.21 8.16 -1.43
C CYS A 178 12.43 8.42 -2.33
N GLU A 179 12.91 7.38 -3.01
CA GLU A 179 14.07 7.45 -3.89
C GLU A 179 13.93 8.57 -4.92
N HIS A 180 12.80 8.64 -5.63
CA HIS A 180 12.53 9.67 -6.62
C HIS A 180 12.65 11.10 -6.06
N CYS A 181 12.09 11.38 -4.88
CA CYS A 181 12.15 12.70 -4.26
C CYS A 181 13.53 13.04 -3.70
N ARG A 182 14.29 12.04 -3.26
CA ARG A 182 15.68 12.19 -2.84
C ARG A 182 16.58 12.58 -4.01
N ASP A 183 16.43 11.88 -5.14
CA ASP A 183 17.25 12.10 -6.33
C ASP A 183 16.89 13.40 -7.04
N ALA A 184 15.62 13.83 -7.01
CA ALA A 184 15.20 15.12 -7.52
C ALA A 184 15.79 16.28 -6.68
N GLY A 185 15.85 16.13 -5.36
CA GLY A 185 16.51 17.09 -4.47
C GLY A 185 18.02 17.20 -4.72
N ALA A 186 18.70 16.06 -4.86
CA ALA A 186 20.14 16.04 -5.14
C ALA A 186 20.49 16.71 -6.48
N ARG A 187 19.65 16.58 -7.50
CA ARG A 187 19.83 17.26 -8.80
C ARG A 187 19.64 18.76 -8.70
N SER A 188 18.69 19.23 -7.89
CA SER A 188 18.44 20.66 -7.66
C SER A 188 19.63 21.32 -6.95
N ASP A 189 20.17 20.66 -5.93
CA ASP A 189 21.33 21.15 -5.18
C ASP A 189 22.60 21.21 -6.04
N GLN A 190 22.78 20.25 -6.95
CA GLN A 190 23.94 20.20 -7.86
C GLN A 190 23.88 21.29 -8.94
N LEU A 191 22.70 21.65 -9.41
CA LEU A 191 22.49 22.77 -10.33
C LEU A 191 22.71 24.13 -9.66
N ALA A 192 22.32 24.26 -8.40
CA ALA A 192 22.54 25.49 -7.62
C ALA A 192 24.00 25.76 -7.28
N LEU A 193 24.86 24.72 -7.21
CA LEU A 193 26.29 24.83 -6.97
C LEU A 193 27.09 25.18 -8.23
N GLN A 194 26.50 25.12 -9.42
CA GLN A 194 27.14 25.37 -10.72
C GLN A 194 26.72 26.74 -11.31
N ALA A 195 25.84 27.49 -10.65
CA ALA A 195 25.36 28.80 -11.04
C ALA A 195 26.03 29.93 -10.22
#